data_e6ce00f4124f2803f40e01db5ea92fb9
#
_entry.id   e6ce00f4124f2803f40e01db5ea92fb9
#
_cell.length_a   1.000
_cell.length_b   1.000
_cell.length_c   1.000
_cell.angle_alpha   90.00
_cell.angle_beta   90.00
_cell.angle_gamma   90.00
#
_symmetry.space_group_name_H-M   'P 1'
#
loop_
_entity.id
_entity.type
_entity.pdbx_description
1 polymer ?
#
loop_
_entity_poly.entity_id
_entity_poly.type
_entity_poly.pdbx_seq_one_letter_code
_entity_poly.pdbx_strand_id
1 'polypeptide(L)'
;MKSRESEIIALEESLGYQFQRRELLEQALTHSSQAREVEALGVGGGASGGDNEMLEFLGDAVLGLVASETLFHRFPEFQEGQLSKLRAHLVGQRHLLRVAEQLQIGHYMRLGRGEEKSGGRHKASLQVDALEAILAALYLDGGWPIARDFIVRVIVEPELAQMKLETRALPVMDFKSALQEAMQARGGSQPVYSLVKEEGPEHKKTFMVEVRLPAAELGQFVGRAQGATKKRAEQEAARQALEHLAALPGARPPSVGKNVGAG
;
A
#
# COMPACT_ATOMS: atom_id res chain seq x y z
N MET A 1 2.66 -37.71 -0.55
CA MET A 1 1.94 -36.49 -0.97
C MET A 1 0.88 -36.23 0.07
N LYS A 2 0.81 -35.01 0.61
CA LYS A 2 -0.32 -34.57 1.46
C LYS A 2 -1.59 -34.57 0.60
N SER A 3 -2.73 -34.92 1.17
CA SER A 3 -4.01 -34.80 0.45
C SER A 3 -4.37 -33.33 0.28
N ARG A 4 -5.14 -32.99 -0.76
CA ARG A 4 -5.63 -31.61 -0.97
C ARG A 4 -6.36 -31.09 0.27
N GLU A 5 -7.11 -31.94 0.92
CA GLU A 5 -7.81 -31.60 2.17
C GLU A 5 -6.83 -31.18 3.28
N SER A 6 -5.71 -31.87 3.44
CA SER A 6 -4.70 -31.49 4.44
C SER A 6 -3.96 -30.20 4.09
N GLU A 7 -3.84 -29.87 2.79
CA GLU A 7 -3.31 -28.57 2.34
C GLU A 7 -4.27 -27.43 2.68
N ILE A 8 -5.57 -27.59 2.42
CA ILE A 8 -6.59 -26.59 2.74
C ILE A 8 -6.67 -26.34 4.25
N ILE A 9 -6.64 -27.39 5.08
CA ILE A 9 -6.62 -27.25 6.54
C ILE A 9 -5.37 -26.46 6.98
N ALA A 10 -4.19 -26.75 6.43
CA ALA A 10 -2.98 -26.02 6.77
C ALA A 10 -3.05 -24.53 6.35
N LEU A 11 -3.70 -24.23 5.23
CA LEU A 11 -3.94 -22.86 4.82
C LEU A 11 -4.94 -22.16 5.76
N GLU A 12 -6.06 -22.80 6.11
CA GLU A 12 -7.03 -22.28 7.10
C GLU A 12 -6.35 -21.93 8.43
N GLU A 13 -5.44 -22.80 8.91
CA GLU A 13 -4.63 -22.53 10.11
C GLU A 13 -3.75 -21.29 9.94
N SER A 14 -3.09 -21.14 8.81
CA SER A 14 -2.23 -19.97 8.53
C SER A 14 -3.02 -18.67 8.38
N LEU A 15 -4.23 -18.75 7.83
CA LEU A 15 -5.16 -17.62 7.74
C LEU A 15 -5.76 -17.26 9.12
N GLY A 16 -5.79 -18.23 10.06
CA GLY A 16 -6.44 -18.09 11.36
C GLY A 16 -7.97 -18.08 11.25
N TYR A 17 -8.51 -18.69 10.19
CA TYR A 17 -9.95 -18.77 9.94
C TYR A 17 -10.32 -20.10 9.29
N GLN A 18 -11.34 -20.77 9.83
CA GLN A 18 -11.90 -22.00 9.30
C GLN A 18 -13.15 -21.70 8.50
N PHE A 19 -13.12 -22.00 7.19
CA PHE A 19 -14.23 -21.72 6.29
C PHE A 19 -15.41 -22.64 6.53
N GLN A 20 -16.61 -22.06 6.60
CA GLN A 20 -17.87 -22.79 6.60
C GLN A 20 -18.20 -23.30 5.19
N ARG A 21 -17.91 -22.47 4.17
CA ARG A 21 -18.05 -22.76 2.74
C ARG A 21 -16.67 -22.88 2.11
N ARG A 22 -16.05 -24.05 2.26
CA ARG A 22 -14.71 -24.33 1.73
C ARG A 22 -14.60 -24.15 0.22
N GLU A 23 -15.71 -24.26 -0.50
CA GLU A 23 -15.77 -23.98 -1.93
C GLU A 23 -15.35 -22.56 -2.30
N LEU A 24 -15.57 -21.58 -1.44
CA LEU A 24 -15.08 -20.20 -1.65
C LEU A 24 -13.56 -20.12 -1.61
N LEU A 25 -12.92 -20.81 -0.66
CA LEU A 25 -11.46 -20.87 -0.58
C LEU A 25 -10.87 -21.61 -1.78
N GLU A 26 -11.47 -22.75 -2.16
CA GLU A 26 -11.04 -23.51 -3.34
C GLU A 26 -11.18 -22.68 -4.62
N GLN A 27 -12.27 -21.93 -4.78
CA GLN A 27 -12.46 -21.01 -5.89
C GLN A 27 -11.40 -19.90 -5.89
N ALA A 28 -11.14 -19.26 -4.74
CA ALA A 28 -10.13 -18.23 -4.60
C ALA A 28 -8.71 -18.70 -5.00
N LEU A 29 -8.41 -19.99 -4.81
CA LEU A 29 -7.15 -20.62 -5.19
C LEU A 29 -7.13 -21.16 -6.62
N THR A 30 -8.23 -21.10 -7.36
CA THR A 30 -8.35 -21.67 -8.71
C THR A 30 -8.13 -20.59 -9.76
N HIS A 31 -7.02 -20.67 -10.48
CA HIS A 31 -6.74 -19.78 -11.59
C HIS A 31 -7.55 -20.16 -12.83
N SER A 32 -7.89 -19.19 -13.70
CA SER A 32 -8.70 -19.39 -14.91
C SER A 32 -8.15 -20.45 -15.86
N SER A 33 -6.84 -20.67 -15.91
CA SER A 33 -6.24 -21.75 -16.70
C SER A 33 -6.70 -23.15 -16.26
N GLN A 34 -6.85 -23.37 -14.95
CA GLN A 34 -7.34 -24.63 -14.41
C GLN A 34 -8.85 -24.77 -14.67
N ALA A 35 -9.62 -23.73 -14.46
CA ALA A 35 -11.06 -23.74 -14.72
C ALA A 35 -11.37 -24.13 -16.16
N ARG A 36 -10.68 -23.54 -17.13
CA ARG A 36 -10.81 -23.87 -18.57
C ARG A 36 -10.40 -25.30 -18.90
N GLU A 37 -9.36 -25.85 -18.27
CA GLU A 37 -8.98 -27.26 -18.50
C GLU A 37 -10.06 -28.23 -17.98
N VAL A 38 -10.66 -27.95 -16.84
CA VAL A 38 -11.74 -28.77 -16.27
C VAL A 38 -12.99 -28.70 -17.15
N GLU A 39 -13.35 -27.50 -17.62
CA GLU A 39 -14.47 -27.30 -18.53
C GLU A 39 -14.29 -28.05 -19.87
N ALA A 40 -13.08 -27.97 -20.45
CA ALA A 40 -12.73 -28.68 -21.69
C ALA A 40 -12.82 -30.21 -21.57
N LEU A 41 -12.61 -30.76 -20.37
CA LEU A 41 -12.74 -32.19 -20.09
C LEU A 41 -14.18 -32.66 -19.89
N GLY A 42 -15.17 -31.75 -19.90
CA GLY A 42 -16.58 -32.06 -19.70
C GLY A 42 -16.90 -32.58 -18.28
N VAL A 43 -15.98 -32.42 -17.32
CA VAL A 43 -16.13 -32.93 -15.96
C VAL A 43 -16.89 -31.94 -15.06
N GLY A 44 -17.16 -30.73 -15.55
CA GLY A 44 -17.78 -29.62 -14.85
C GLY A 44 -19.29 -29.54 -15.01
N GLY A 45 -20.01 -30.57 -14.62
CA GLY A 45 -21.47 -30.48 -14.46
C GLY A 45 -21.87 -29.65 -13.24
N GLY A 46 -22.04 -28.35 -13.37
CA GLY A 46 -22.85 -27.50 -12.47
C GLY A 46 -22.32 -27.19 -11.07
N ALA A 47 -21.20 -27.76 -10.63
CA ALA A 47 -20.66 -27.54 -9.27
C ALA A 47 -19.14 -27.24 -9.26
N SER A 48 -18.52 -27.02 -10.41
CA SER A 48 -17.14 -26.52 -10.47
C SER A 48 -17.21 -25.05 -10.15
N GLY A 49 -16.94 -24.67 -8.92
CA GLY A 49 -16.79 -23.27 -8.53
C GLY A 49 -15.85 -22.61 -9.54
N GLY A 50 -16.25 -21.47 -10.14
CA GLY A 50 -15.51 -20.74 -11.17
C GLY A 50 -14.03 -20.52 -10.83
N ASP A 51 -13.37 -19.71 -11.62
CA ASP A 51 -12.03 -19.22 -11.28
C ASP A 51 -12.08 -18.11 -10.22
N ASN A 52 -10.91 -17.56 -9.90
CA ASN A 52 -10.75 -16.54 -8.87
C ASN A 52 -10.98 -15.10 -9.36
N GLU A 53 -11.16 -14.85 -10.65
CA GLU A 53 -11.20 -13.48 -11.21
C GLU A 53 -12.30 -12.61 -10.57
N MET A 54 -13.51 -13.15 -10.35
CA MET A 54 -14.60 -12.40 -9.70
C MET A 54 -14.36 -12.17 -8.20
N LEU A 55 -13.69 -13.10 -7.53
CA LEU A 55 -13.30 -12.94 -6.12
C LEU A 55 -12.15 -11.95 -5.97
N GLU A 56 -11.16 -11.97 -6.86
CA GLU A 56 -10.09 -10.96 -6.93
C GLU A 56 -10.68 -9.55 -7.02
N PHE A 57 -11.59 -9.32 -7.98
CA PHE A 57 -12.26 -8.03 -8.14
C PHE A 57 -12.94 -7.55 -6.84
N LEU A 58 -13.65 -8.44 -6.15
CA LEU A 58 -14.30 -8.11 -4.88
C LEU A 58 -13.27 -7.90 -3.76
N GLY A 59 -12.23 -8.72 -3.73
CA GLY A 59 -11.18 -8.69 -2.70
C GLY A 59 -10.36 -7.41 -2.72
N ASP A 60 -9.99 -6.91 -3.91
CA ASP A 60 -9.34 -5.61 -4.08
C ASP A 60 -10.20 -4.49 -3.47
N ALA A 61 -11.50 -4.48 -3.75
CA ALA A 61 -12.43 -3.49 -3.19
C ALA A 61 -12.52 -3.58 -1.65
N VAL A 62 -12.59 -4.78 -1.08
CA VAL A 62 -12.61 -5.02 0.37
C VAL A 62 -11.29 -4.55 1.00
N LEU A 63 -10.15 -4.92 0.42
CA LEU A 63 -8.82 -4.50 0.85
C LEU A 63 -8.68 -2.97 0.83
N GLY A 64 -9.08 -2.35 -0.28
CA GLY A 64 -9.05 -0.90 -0.45
C GLY A 64 -9.87 -0.16 0.60
N LEU A 65 -11.07 -0.66 0.93
CA LEU A 65 -11.94 -0.09 1.95
C LEU A 65 -11.34 -0.22 3.35
N VAL A 66 -10.88 -1.43 3.74
CA VAL A 66 -10.27 -1.66 5.05
C VAL A 66 -9.00 -0.84 5.25
N ALA A 67 -8.14 -0.77 4.22
CA ALA A 67 -6.94 0.05 4.27
C ALA A 67 -7.28 1.53 4.44
N SER A 68 -8.28 2.04 3.70
CA SER A 68 -8.73 3.44 3.80
C SER A 68 -9.30 3.77 5.17
N GLU A 69 -10.20 2.93 5.70
CA GLU A 69 -10.79 3.09 7.04
C GLU A 69 -9.71 3.09 8.12
N THR A 70 -8.78 2.12 8.06
CA THR A 70 -7.70 2.00 9.05
C THR A 70 -6.79 3.22 9.04
N LEU A 71 -6.39 3.70 7.86
CA LEU A 71 -5.55 4.88 7.71
C LEU A 71 -6.26 6.15 8.17
N PHE A 72 -7.53 6.31 7.84
CA PHE A 72 -8.35 7.46 8.25
C PHE A 72 -8.41 7.59 9.78
N HIS A 73 -8.64 6.49 10.49
CA HIS A 73 -8.67 6.50 11.95
C HIS A 73 -7.29 6.60 12.61
N ARG A 74 -6.27 6.05 11.97
CA ARG A 74 -4.91 5.99 12.51
C ARG A 74 -4.16 7.31 12.39
N PHE A 75 -4.43 8.08 11.32
CA PHE A 75 -3.72 9.31 10.97
C PHE A 75 -4.70 10.47 10.71
N PRO A 76 -5.46 10.89 11.75
CA PRO A 76 -6.48 11.93 11.60
C PRO A 76 -5.91 13.31 11.20
N GLU A 77 -4.60 13.51 11.39
CA GLU A 77 -3.88 14.73 11.02
C GLU A 77 -3.36 14.73 9.57
N PHE A 78 -3.46 13.58 8.88
CA PHE A 78 -2.96 13.49 7.51
C PHE A 78 -3.98 14.03 6.51
N GLN A 79 -3.45 14.69 5.47
CA GLN A 79 -4.26 15.13 4.34
C GLN A 79 -4.59 13.95 3.42
N GLU A 80 -5.62 14.12 2.57
CA GLU A 80 -6.07 13.12 1.61
C GLU A 80 -4.91 12.55 0.77
N GLY A 81 -4.06 13.42 0.20
CA GLY A 81 -2.94 12.98 -0.63
C GLY A 81 -1.91 12.11 0.11
N GLN A 82 -1.74 12.29 1.42
CA GLN A 82 -0.88 11.47 2.26
C GLN A 82 -1.52 10.10 2.51
N LEU A 83 -2.81 10.08 2.85
CA LEU A 83 -3.57 8.86 3.05
C LEU A 83 -3.64 8.03 1.77
N SER A 84 -3.86 8.67 0.61
CA SER A 84 -3.88 7.99 -0.70
C SER A 84 -2.52 7.37 -1.07
N LYS A 85 -1.40 8.03 -0.76
CA LYS A 85 -0.05 7.46 -0.97
C LYS A 85 0.20 6.26 -0.06
N LEU A 86 -0.19 6.34 1.23
CA LEU A 86 -0.07 5.20 2.16
C LEU A 86 -0.94 4.03 1.71
N ARG A 87 -2.19 4.29 1.34
CA ARG A 87 -3.07 3.26 0.81
C ARG A 87 -2.46 2.59 -0.42
N ALA A 88 -2.01 3.37 -1.41
CA ALA A 88 -1.38 2.81 -2.61
C ALA A 88 -0.15 1.94 -2.31
N HIS A 89 0.59 2.25 -1.25
CA HIS A 89 1.69 1.41 -0.78
C HIS A 89 1.18 0.09 -0.16
N LEU A 90 0.16 0.16 0.72
CA LEU A 90 -0.40 -1.00 1.43
C LEU A 90 -1.13 -1.98 0.51
N VAL A 91 -1.84 -1.48 -0.50
CA VAL A 91 -2.55 -2.32 -1.48
C VAL A 91 -1.73 -2.60 -2.73
N GLY A 92 -0.49 -2.10 -2.79
CA GLY A 92 0.37 -2.26 -3.97
C GLY A 92 0.93 -3.68 -4.11
N GLN A 93 1.00 -4.15 -5.36
CA GLN A 93 1.47 -5.51 -5.70
C GLN A 93 2.76 -5.92 -4.98
N ARG A 94 3.71 -5.00 -4.82
CA ARG A 94 4.99 -5.30 -4.15
C ARG A 94 4.83 -5.69 -2.68
N HIS A 95 3.90 -5.06 -1.98
CA HIS A 95 3.62 -5.38 -0.58
C HIS A 95 2.78 -6.65 -0.49
N LEU A 96 1.72 -6.75 -1.27
CA LEU A 96 0.84 -7.91 -1.29
C LEU A 96 1.57 -9.20 -1.68
N LEU A 97 2.54 -9.13 -2.61
CA LEU A 97 3.39 -10.28 -2.93
C LEU A 97 4.15 -10.80 -1.70
N ARG A 98 4.75 -9.92 -0.89
CA ARG A 98 5.44 -10.36 0.33
C ARG A 98 4.49 -11.07 1.30
N VAL A 99 3.26 -10.58 1.42
CA VAL A 99 2.23 -11.23 2.24
C VAL A 99 1.84 -12.58 1.66
N ALA A 100 1.63 -12.66 0.34
CA ALA A 100 1.30 -13.92 -0.34
C ALA A 100 2.42 -14.97 -0.21
N GLU A 101 3.68 -14.54 -0.29
CA GLU A 101 4.86 -15.40 -0.08
C GLU A 101 4.96 -15.88 1.38
N GLN A 102 4.71 -15.02 2.37
CA GLN A 102 4.68 -15.40 3.78
C GLN A 102 3.59 -16.44 4.09
N LEU A 103 2.43 -16.31 3.45
CA LEU A 103 1.33 -17.26 3.54
C LEU A 103 1.49 -18.47 2.61
N GLN A 104 2.56 -18.49 1.80
CA GLN A 104 2.85 -19.56 0.83
C GLN A 104 1.71 -19.79 -0.19
N ILE A 105 0.97 -18.74 -0.56
CA ILE A 105 -0.21 -18.83 -1.41
C ILE A 105 0.08 -19.60 -2.71
N GLY A 106 1.22 -19.34 -3.34
CA GLY A 106 1.64 -20.06 -4.55
C GLY A 106 1.63 -21.59 -4.41
N HIS A 107 1.89 -22.14 -3.21
CA HIS A 107 1.84 -23.56 -2.96
C HIS A 107 0.43 -24.15 -3.09
N TYR A 108 -0.58 -23.37 -2.66
CA TYR A 108 -1.98 -23.82 -2.60
C TYR A 108 -2.77 -23.60 -3.89
N MET A 109 -2.24 -22.77 -4.82
CA MET A 109 -2.91 -22.42 -6.08
C MET A 109 -3.15 -23.66 -6.96
N ARG A 110 -4.29 -23.67 -7.65
CA ARG A 110 -4.66 -24.64 -8.69
C ARG A 110 -4.46 -23.98 -10.06
N LEU A 111 -3.51 -24.50 -10.80
CA LEU A 111 -3.11 -24.00 -12.11
C LEU A 111 -3.35 -25.05 -13.18
N GLY A 112 -3.72 -24.65 -14.39
CA GLY A 112 -3.70 -25.51 -15.55
C GLY A 112 -2.28 -25.97 -15.90
N ARG A 113 -2.15 -27.09 -16.59
CA ARG A 113 -0.84 -27.71 -16.91
C ARG A 113 0.10 -26.77 -17.67
N GLY A 114 -0.44 -25.92 -18.53
CA GLY A 114 0.34 -24.94 -19.28
C GLY A 114 0.92 -23.88 -18.37
N GLU A 115 0.09 -23.31 -17.49
CA GLU A 115 0.47 -22.28 -16.52
C GLU A 115 1.45 -22.82 -15.46
N GLU A 116 1.23 -24.04 -14.99
CA GLU A 116 2.14 -24.73 -14.07
C GLU A 116 3.55 -24.88 -14.68
N LYS A 117 3.64 -25.36 -15.95
CA LYS A 117 4.90 -25.54 -16.66
C LYS A 117 5.64 -24.22 -16.92
N SER A 118 4.92 -23.12 -17.08
CA SER A 118 5.51 -21.78 -17.27
C SER A 118 5.94 -21.12 -15.95
N GLY A 119 5.86 -21.83 -14.81
CA GLY A 119 6.24 -21.32 -13.50
C GLY A 119 5.20 -20.41 -12.88
N GLY A 120 3.92 -20.56 -13.23
CA GLY A 120 2.80 -19.72 -12.76
C GLY A 120 2.74 -19.56 -11.24
N ARG A 121 3.09 -20.61 -10.47
CA ARG A 121 3.11 -20.54 -8.98
C ARG A 121 4.01 -19.45 -8.42
N HIS A 122 5.04 -19.05 -9.19
CA HIS A 122 6.02 -18.04 -8.78
C HIS A 122 5.77 -16.68 -9.44
N LYS A 123 4.74 -16.55 -10.27
CA LYS A 123 4.37 -15.26 -10.86
C LYS A 123 3.74 -14.36 -9.81
N ALA A 124 4.31 -13.17 -9.65
CA ALA A 124 3.88 -12.20 -8.66
C ALA A 124 2.40 -11.83 -8.80
N SER A 125 1.93 -11.59 -10.04
CA SER A 125 0.52 -11.26 -10.29
C SER A 125 -0.41 -12.37 -9.79
N LEU A 126 -0.18 -13.63 -10.19
CA LEU A 126 -1.07 -14.73 -9.85
C LEU A 126 -1.16 -15.00 -8.34
N GLN A 127 -0.05 -14.78 -7.60
CA GLN A 127 -0.07 -14.91 -6.14
C GLN A 127 -0.85 -13.78 -5.47
N VAL A 128 -0.75 -12.56 -6.01
CA VAL A 128 -1.48 -11.39 -5.50
C VAL A 128 -2.96 -11.54 -5.81
N ASP A 129 -3.33 -11.89 -7.05
CA ASP A 129 -4.71 -12.12 -7.47
C ASP A 129 -5.39 -13.19 -6.58
N ALA A 130 -4.68 -14.29 -6.29
CA ALA A 130 -5.17 -15.33 -5.39
C ALA A 130 -5.29 -14.84 -3.93
N LEU A 131 -4.37 -14.01 -3.45
CA LEU A 131 -4.49 -13.39 -2.12
C LEU A 131 -5.73 -12.49 -2.04
N GLU A 132 -5.94 -11.62 -3.02
CA GLU A 132 -7.13 -10.76 -3.08
C GLU A 132 -8.41 -11.59 -3.14
N ALA A 133 -8.43 -12.66 -3.94
CA ALA A 133 -9.56 -13.58 -3.98
C ALA A 133 -9.83 -14.25 -2.62
N ILE A 134 -8.79 -14.59 -1.84
CA ILE A 134 -8.94 -15.10 -0.46
C ILE A 134 -9.56 -14.04 0.46
N LEU A 135 -9.21 -12.75 0.30
CA LEU A 135 -9.84 -11.67 1.08
C LEU A 135 -11.35 -11.59 0.81
N ALA A 136 -11.76 -11.75 -0.46
CA ALA A 136 -13.18 -11.84 -0.80
C ALA A 136 -13.84 -13.09 -0.21
N ALA A 137 -13.16 -14.24 -0.26
CA ALA A 137 -13.69 -15.48 0.33
C ALA A 137 -13.90 -15.33 1.85
N LEU A 138 -12.97 -14.73 2.57
CA LEU A 138 -13.12 -14.39 4.00
C LEU A 138 -14.30 -13.45 4.25
N TYR A 139 -14.47 -12.44 3.39
CA TYR A 139 -15.58 -11.51 3.49
C TYR A 139 -16.94 -12.18 3.23
N LEU A 140 -17.03 -12.99 2.21
CA LEU A 140 -18.29 -13.68 1.86
C LEU A 140 -18.67 -14.75 2.88
N ASP A 141 -17.70 -15.46 3.44
CA ASP A 141 -17.94 -16.55 4.39
C ASP A 141 -18.11 -16.05 5.84
N GLY A 142 -17.18 -15.21 6.31
CA GLY A 142 -17.12 -14.73 7.69
C GLY A 142 -17.68 -13.31 7.91
N GLY A 143 -18.02 -12.62 6.83
CA GLY A 143 -18.50 -11.23 6.88
C GLY A 143 -17.41 -10.19 7.11
N TRP A 144 -17.85 -8.92 7.17
CA TRP A 144 -16.96 -7.78 7.34
C TRP A 144 -15.99 -7.88 8.52
N PRO A 145 -16.41 -8.29 9.74
CA PRO A 145 -15.49 -8.31 10.88
C PRO A 145 -14.29 -9.24 10.67
N ILE A 146 -14.51 -10.41 10.08
CA ILE A 146 -13.46 -11.42 9.83
C ILE A 146 -12.48 -10.91 8.76
N ALA A 147 -12.99 -10.43 7.62
CA ALA A 147 -12.14 -9.89 6.56
C ALA A 147 -11.32 -8.69 7.06
N ARG A 148 -11.96 -7.76 7.77
CA ARG A 148 -11.31 -6.59 8.35
C ARG A 148 -10.20 -6.96 9.34
N ASP A 149 -10.48 -7.85 10.28
CA ASP A 149 -9.48 -8.30 11.26
C ASP A 149 -8.27 -8.93 10.56
N PHE A 150 -8.50 -9.81 9.61
CA PHE A 150 -7.43 -10.43 8.83
C PHE A 150 -6.58 -9.40 8.09
N ILE A 151 -7.20 -8.49 7.33
CA ILE A 151 -6.50 -7.47 6.55
C ILE A 151 -5.67 -6.56 7.47
N VAL A 152 -6.26 -6.10 8.56
CA VAL A 152 -5.56 -5.24 9.51
C VAL A 152 -4.38 -5.98 10.13
N ARG A 153 -4.59 -7.17 10.66
CA ARG A 153 -3.59 -7.97 11.38
C ARG A 153 -2.45 -8.45 10.48
N VAL A 154 -2.74 -8.86 9.25
CA VAL A 154 -1.77 -9.55 8.37
C VAL A 154 -1.16 -8.61 7.34
N ILE A 155 -1.91 -7.64 6.85
CA ILE A 155 -1.47 -6.78 5.73
C ILE A 155 -1.08 -5.39 6.24
N VAL A 156 -1.95 -4.72 7.01
CA VAL A 156 -1.79 -3.30 7.31
C VAL A 156 -0.84 -3.02 8.47
N GLU A 157 -1.11 -3.59 9.66
CA GLU A 157 -0.34 -3.27 10.87
C GLU A 157 1.14 -3.70 10.80
N PRO A 158 1.51 -4.88 10.26
CA PRO A 158 2.91 -5.26 10.15
C PRO A 158 3.70 -4.29 9.27
N GLU A 159 3.15 -3.86 8.14
CA GLU A 159 3.79 -2.93 7.23
C GLU A 159 3.92 -1.54 7.86
N LEU A 160 2.87 -1.03 8.50
CA LEU A 160 2.92 0.25 9.21
C LEU A 160 3.94 0.23 10.36
N ALA A 161 4.07 -0.89 11.06
CA ALA A 161 5.06 -1.07 12.12
C ALA A 161 6.49 -1.07 11.55
N GLN A 162 6.72 -1.79 10.44
CA GLN A 162 8.01 -1.82 9.76
C GLN A 162 8.37 -0.42 9.23
N MET A 163 7.43 0.28 8.61
CA MET A 163 7.64 1.66 8.16
C MET A 163 8.05 2.59 9.30
N LYS A 164 7.52 2.44 10.50
CA LYS A 164 7.93 3.21 11.68
C LYS A 164 9.35 2.88 12.15
N LEU A 165 9.76 1.62 12.05
CA LEU A 165 11.11 1.16 12.43
C LEU A 165 12.18 1.62 11.42
N GLU A 166 11.88 1.54 10.13
CA GLU A 166 12.79 1.95 9.07
C GLU A 166 12.85 3.47 8.90
N THR A 167 11.90 4.16 9.48
CA THR A 167 11.74 5.60 9.27
C THR A 167 11.88 6.38 10.57
N ARG A 168 12.99 6.98 10.72
CA ARG A 168 12.98 8.39 11.08
C ARG A 168 12.23 9.26 10.04
N ALA A 169 11.59 8.67 9.03
CA ALA A 169 10.75 9.33 8.05
C ALA A 169 9.68 8.36 7.52
N LEU A 170 8.41 8.57 7.84
CA LEU A 170 7.31 8.05 7.05
C LEU A 170 7.54 8.48 5.59
N PRO A 171 7.45 7.57 4.58
CA PRO A 171 7.71 7.93 3.18
C PRO A 171 6.69 8.92 2.61
N VAL A 172 5.85 9.51 3.43
CA VAL A 172 4.64 10.21 3.05
C VAL A 172 4.67 11.72 3.28
N MET A 173 5.66 12.25 3.95
CA MET A 173 5.77 13.71 3.95
C MET A 173 6.39 14.16 2.63
N ASP A 174 5.52 14.50 1.69
CA ASP A 174 5.91 15.31 0.53
C ASP A 174 6.13 16.73 1.03
N PHE A 175 7.28 16.91 1.66
CA PHE A 175 7.67 18.21 2.20
C PHE A 175 7.68 19.30 1.13
N LYS A 176 7.91 18.93 -0.14
CA LYS A 176 7.86 19.89 -1.25
C LYS A 176 6.44 20.40 -1.46
N SER A 177 5.45 19.50 -1.53
CA SER A 177 4.05 19.87 -1.66
C SER A 177 3.55 20.62 -0.42
N ALA A 178 3.89 20.13 0.78
CA ALA A 178 3.53 20.81 2.03
C ALA A 178 4.14 22.22 2.14
N LEU A 179 5.39 22.39 1.69
CA LEU A 179 6.04 23.70 1.65
C LEU A 179 5.36 24.64 0.64
N GLN A 180 5.02 24.12 -0.53
CA GLN A 180 4.30 24.89 -1.54
C GLN A 180 2.93 25.37 -1.04
N GLU A 181 2.16 24.50 -0.39
CA GLU A 181 0.87 24.82 0.22
C GLU A 181 1.03 25.85 1.36
N ALA A 182 2.03 25.66 2.24
CA ALA A 182 2.31 26.59 3.32
C ALA A 182 2.71 27.99 2.82
N MET A 183 3.45 28.05 1.73
CA MET A 183 3.81 29.31 1.06
C MET A 183 2.59 29.96 0.40
N GLN A 184 1.78 29.17 -0.30
CA GLN A 184 0.57 29.65 -0.97
C GLN A 184 -0.47 30.18 0.03
N ALA A 185 -0.66 29.49 1.16
CA ALA A 185 -1.56 29.94 2.24
C ALA A 185 -1.15 31.28 2.86
N ARG A 186 0.12 31.67 2.73
CA ARG A 186 0.68 32.94 3.19
C ARG A 186 0.76 34.01 2.08
N GLY A 187 0.20 33.74 0.90
CA GLY A 187 0.27 34.66 -0.25
C GLY A 187 1.67 34.79 -0.85
N GLY A 188 2.60 33.86 -0.47
CA GLY A 188 3.98 33.88 -0.93
C GLY A 188 4.17 33.22 -2.30
N SER A 189 5.28 33.53 -2.96
CA SER A 189 5.70 32.88 -4.20
C SER A 189 6.19 31.48 -3.96
N GLN A 190 6.23 30.65 -5.01
CA GLN A 190 6.66 29.26 -4.90
C GLN A 190 8.14 29.13 -4.45
N PRO A 191 8.49 28.07 -3.66
CA PRO A 191 9.86 27.76 -3.27
C PRO A 191 10.69 27.43 -4.52
N VAL A 192 11.92 27.93 -4.57
CA VAL A 192 12.85 27.68 -5.69
C VAL A 192 13.91 26.67 -5.23
N TYR A 193 14.04 25.58 -5.98
CA TYR A 193 15.03 24.53 -5.71
C TYR A 193 16.17 24.59 -6.74
N SER A 194 17.41 24.51 -6.26
CA SER A 194 18.59 24.46 -7.11
C SER A 194 19.53 23.33 -6.67
N LEU A 195 20.07 22.61 -7.65
CA LEU A 195 21.14 21.63 -7.40
C LEU A 195 22.45 22.42 -7.21
N VAL A 196 23.02 22.30 -6.02
CA VAL A 196 24.27 23.02 -5.66
C VAL A 196 25.48 22.18 -5.99
N LYS A 197 25.41 20.85 -5.74
CA LYS A 197 26.53 19.95 -5.93
C LYS A 197 26.06 18.53 -6.17
N GLU A 198 26.84 17.81 -7.00
CA GLU A 198 26.70 16.37 -7.22
C GLU A 198 28.08 15.75 -7.03
N GLU A 199 28.19 14.76 -6.12
CA GLU A 199 29.45 14.15 -5.73
C GLU A 199 29.35 12.62 -5.65
N GLY A 200 30.48 11.95 -5.86
CA GLY A 200 30.64 10.51 -5.74
C GLY A 200 30.55 9.75 -7.06
N PRO A 201 30.99 8.47 -7.06
CA PRO A 201 30.93 7.61 -8.23
C PRO A 201 29.47 7.29 -8.61
N GLU A 202 29.20 6.89 -9.87
CA GLU A 202 27.85 6.69 -10.40
C GLU A 202 26.92 5.83 -9.52
N HIS A 203 27.47 4.82 -8.85
CA HIS A 203 26.73 3.90 -7.98
C HIS A 203 26.56 4.39 -6.53
N LYS A 204 27.17 5.55 -6.16
CA LYS A 204 27.08 6.18 -4.82
C LYS A 204 27.01 7.70 -4.92
N LYS A 205 26.27 8.22 -5.89
CA LYS A 205 26.09 9.67 -6.05
C LYS A 205 25.35 10.27 -4.84
N THR A 206 25.82 11.42 -4.42
CA THR A 206 25.19 12.27 -3.40
C THR A 206 24.86 13.61 -4.02
N PHE A 207 23.62 14.05 -3.84
CA PHE A 207 23.09 15.29 -4.39
C PHE A 207 22.92 16.29 -3.25
N MET A 208 23.44 17.51 -3.43
CA MET A 208 23.19 18.64 -2.52
C MET A 208 22.22 19.60 -3.20
N VAL A 209 21.08 19.84 -2.59
CA VAL A 209 20.04 20.74 -3.08
C VAL A 209 19.85 21.89 -2.10
N GLU A 210 19.66 23.06 -2.63
CA GLU A 210 19.28 24.28 -1.92
C GLU A 210 17.83 24.65 -2.24
N VAL A 211 17.05 24.99 -1.22
CA VAL A 211 15.74 25.62 -1.36
C VAL A 211 15.81 27.05 -0.90
N ARG A 212 15.28 27.97 -1.70
CA ARG A 212 15.15 29.40 -1.37
C ARG A 212 13.68 29.76 -1.25
N LEU A 213 13.35 30.43 -0.15
CA LEU A 213 12.04 31.05 0.02
C LEU A 213 12.15 32.53 -0.44
N PRO A 214 11.23 33.01 -1.30
CA PRO A 214 11.24 34.41 -1.74
C PRO A 214 11.04 35.37 -0.57
N ALA A 215 11.76 36.48 -0.58
CA ALA A 215 12.05 37.34 0.56
C ALA A 215 10.96 38.35 0.97
N ALA A 216 9.77 38.38 0.36
CA ALA A 216 8.86 39.55 0.48
C ALA A 216 8.32 39.80 1.91
N GLU A 217 8.13 38.79 2.77
CA GLU A 217 7.61 38.97 4.14
C GLU A 217 8.21 38.02 5.20
N LEU A 218 9.01 37.02 4.81
CA LEU A 218 9.43 35.90 5.66
C LEU A 218 10.93 35.89 6.02
N GLY A 219 11.67 36.93 5.58
CA GLY A 219 13.14 36.88 5.63
C GLY A 219 13.71 35.93 4.58
N GLN A 220 14.94 36.20 4.11
CA GLN A 220 15.59 35.33 3.13
C GLN A 220 16.01 34.03 3.80
N PHE A 221 15.25 32.94 3.61
CA PHE A 221 15.63 31.62 4.09
C PHE A 221 16.24 30.79 2.96
N VAL A 222 17.37 30.16 3.27
CA VAL A 222 18.07 29.23 2.39
C VAL A 222 18.31 27.93 3.16
N GLY A 223 17.58 26.87 2.81
CA GLY A 223 17.81 25.53 3.33
C GLY A 223 18.69 24.71 2.40
N ARG A 224 19.62 23.93 2.95
CA ARG A 224 20.50 23.03 2.18
C ARG A 224 20.43 21.62 2.74
N ALA A 225 20.24 20.63 1.84
CA ALA A 225 20.21 19.25 2.24
C ALA A 225 20.89 18.32 1.24
N GLN A 226 21.36 17.19 1.74
CA GLN A 226 21.97 16.13 0.95
C GLN A 226 21.07 14.90 0.88
N GLY A 227 21.14 14.17 -0.23
CA GLY A 227 20.41 12.92 -0.41
C GLY A 227 21.04 12.00 -1.45
N ALA A 228 20.81 10.70 -1.34
CA ALA A 228 21.26 9.71 -2.32
C ALA A 228 20.55 9.85 -3.69
N THR A 229 19.50 10.64 -3.77
CA THR A 229 18.86 11.05 -5.02
C THR A 229 18.50 12.54 -4.92
N LYS A 230 18.42 13.22 -6.08
CA LYS A 230 17.99 14.62 -6.15
C LYS A 230 16.64 14.81 -5.42
N LYS A 231 15.68 13.91 -5.66
CA LYS A 231 14.36 13.95 -5.00
C LYS A 231 14.45 13.87 -3.47
N ARG A 232 15.31 13.01 -2.91
CA ARG A 232 15.53 12.93 -1.46
C ARG A 232 16.16 14.20 -0.89
N ALA A 233 17.14 14.78 -1.58
CA ALA A 233 17.76 16.04 -1.17
C ALA A 233 16.75 17.20 -1.20
N GLU A 234 15.90 17.28 -2.22
CA GLU A 234 14.83 18.27 -2.34
C GLU A 234 13.79 18.15 -1.22
N GLN A 235 13.37 16.93 -0.86
CA GLN A 235 12.43 16.69 0.24
C GLN A 235 13.01 17.12 1.59
N GLU A 236 14.27 16.81 1.85
CA GLU A 236 14.93 17.18 3.10
C GLU A 236 15.17 18.70 3.20
N ALA A 237 15.51 19.37 2.10
CA ALA A 237 15.61 20.82 2.06
C ALA A 237 14.22 21.48 2.31
N ALA A 238 13.15 20.92 1.74
CA ALA A 238 11.79 21.38 1.98
C ALA A 238 11.37 21.22 3.45
N ARG A 239 11.75 20.12 4.09
CA ARG A 239 11.50 19.88 5.53
C ARG A 239 12.11 20.99 6.39
N GLN A 240 13.38 21.33 6.16
CA GLN A 240 14.07 22.41 6.88
C GLN A 240 13.38 23.75 6.68
N ALA A 241 12.89 24.02 5.46
CA ALA A 241 12.17 25.25 5.17
C ALA A 241 10.81 25.31 5.90
N LEU A 242 10.09 24.20 6.01
CA LEU A 242 8.84 24.12 6.77
C LEU A 242 9.07 24.34 8.27
N GLU A 243 10.12 23.75 8.84
CA GLU A 243 10.49 23.97 10.24
C GLU A 243 10.82 25.45 10.51
N HIS A 244 11.53 26.09 9.60
CA HIS A 244 11.81 27.53 9.68
C HIS A 244 10.49 28.35 9.64
N LEU A 245 9.58 28.04 8.71
CA LEU A 245 8.30 28.73 8.61
C LEU A 245 7.42 28.54 9.86
N ALA A 246 7.50 27.38 10.52
CA ALA A 246 6.77 27.11 11.77
C ALA A 246 7.33 27.87 12.98
N ALA A 247 8.62 28.22 12.95
CA ALA A 247 9.30 28.95 14.02
C ALA A 247 9.10 30.48 13.93
N LEU A 248 8.55 31.00 12.84
CA LEU A 248 8.31 32.44 12.69
C LEU A 248 7.14 32.93 13.55
N PRO A 249 7.24 34.12 14.19
CA PRO A 249 6.14 34.70 14.95
C PRO A 249 4.94 34.98 14.05
N GLY A 250 3.75 34.48 14.44
CA GLY A 250 2.51 34.59 13.66
C GLY A 250 2.15 33.37 12.85
N ALA A 251 2.90 32.27 12.95
CA ALA A 251 2.55 31.00 12.36
C ALA A 251 1.25 30.44 13.00
N ARG A 252 0.11 30.63 12.32
CA ARG A 252 -1.06 29.80 12.62
C ARG A 252 -0.69 28.35 12.29
N PRO A 253 -0.91 27.39 13.22
CA PRO A 253 -0.86 25.99 12.85
C PRO A 253 -1.85 25.75 11.70
N PRO A 254 -1.58 24.79 10.78
CA PRO A 254 -2.51 24.47 9.71
C PRO A 254 -3.89 24.25 10.30
N SER A 255 -4.88 24.98 9.82
CA SER A 255 -6.24 24.94 10.33
C SER A 255 -6.81 23.55 10.13
N VAL A 256 -6.94 22.79 11.22
CA VAL A 256 -7.84 21.65 11.31
C VAL A 256 -9.25 22.22 11.09
N GLY A 257 -9.81 21.97 9.92
CA GLY A 257 -11.16 22.38 9.57
C GLY A 257 -12.18 21.80 10.56
N LYS A 258 -12.55 22.60 11.56
CA LYS A 258 -13.78 22.41 12.31
C LYS A 258 -14.94 22.87 11.45
N ASN A 259 -15.51 21.98 10.65
CA ASN A 259 -16.88 22.12 10.22
C ASN A 259 -17.80 21.50 11.27
N VAL A 260 -18.13 22.28 12.28
CA VAL A 260 -19.34 22.07 13.08
C VAL A 260 -20.45 22.80 12.35
N GLY A 261 -21.16 22.10 11.50
CA GLY A 261 -22.44 22.51 10.96
C GLY A 261 -23.53 22.12 11.94
N ALA A 262 -24.01 23.07 12.72
CA ALA A 262 -25.31 22.98 13.35
C ALA A 262 -26.37 23.34 12.32
N GLY A 263 -27.41 22.50 12.23
CA GLY A 263 -28.59 22.70 11.39
C GLY A 263 -29.32 21.42 11.21
#